data_1fbf45da5369ee08174a7f9757aa245a
#
_entry.id   1fbf45da5369ee08174a7f9757aa245a
#
_cell.length_a   1.000
_cell.length_b   1.000
_cell.length_c   1.000
_cell.angle_alpha   90.00
_cell.angle_beta   90.00
_cell.angle_gamma   90.00
#
_symmetry.space_group_name_H-M   'P 1'
#
loop_
_entity.id
_entity.type
_entity.pdbx_description
1 polymer ?
#
loop_
_entity_poly.entity_id
_entity_poly.type
_entity_poly.pdbx_seq_one_letter_code
_entity_poly.pdbx_strand_id
1 'polypeptide(L)'
;YSNLVYSSIRAKAAEKLVSVAPSSLSKAFFCNSGTEANENAMRMARMATGREKVVTFTGGFHGRTADSISATFLGKYREIGKPNVPGHVSAVFGDIESVRSVADNETAAIMLEPIQSMAGVTEAEPSFFRELRNLCDDRGIVLIFDEVQTGIGRTGNWFFGGSELADDAQPDIITLAKSLGSGIPVGACLVSDAVS
;
A
#
# COMPACT_ATOMS: atom_id res chain seq x y z
N TYR A 1 2.87 -3.46 24.01
CA TYR A 1 1.73 -4.35 24.30
C TYR A 1 1.52 -5.31 23.15
N SER A 2 1.22 -6.57 23.44
CA SER A 2 0.92 -7.59 22.45
C SER A 2 -0.42 -7.30 21.75
N ASN A 3 -0.52 -7.66 20.46
CA ASN A 3 -1.79 -7.65 19.73
C ASN A 3 -2.80 -8.72 20.24
N LEU A 4 -2.35 -9.62 21.09
CA LEU A 4 -3.18 -10.68 21.70
C LEU A 4 -4.07 -10.19 22.84
N VAL A 5 -3.89 -8.96 23.33
CA VAL A 5 -4.66 -8.38 24.44
C VAL A 5 -5.38 -7.11 24.00
N TYR A 6 -6.57 -6.91 24.56
CA TYR A 6 -7.32 -5.68 24.33
C TYR A 6 -6.65 -4.48 25.02
N SER A 7 -6.63 -3.35 24.35
CA SER A 7 -6.13 -2.07 24.86
C SER A 7 -7.06 -0.94 24.44
N SER A 8 -7.61 -0.23 25.42
CA SER A 8 -8.51 0.90 25.17
C SER A 8 -7.81 2.05 24.40
N ILE A 9 -6.53 2.27 24.65
CA ILE A 9 -5.73 3.28 23.92
C ILE A 9 -5.58 2.88 22.44
N ARG A 10 -5.28 1.60 22.18
CA ARG A 10 -5.16 1.11 20.81
C ARG A 10 -6.50 1.16 20.05
N ALA A 11 -7.61 0.79 20.73
CA ALA A 11 -8.95 0.90 20.16
C ALA A 11 -9.28 2.34 19.77
N LYS A 12 -9.05 3.31 20.66
CA LYS A 12 -9.25 4.75 20.36
C LYS A 12 -8.36 5.24 19.21
N ALA A 13 -7.12 4.76 19.11
CA ALA A 13 -6.24 5.10 17.99
C ALA A 13 -6.77 4.53 16.67
N ALA A 14 -7.27 3.28 16.68
CA ALA A 14 -7.90 2.65 15.52
C ALA A 14 -9.15 3.42 15.08
N GLU A 15 -10.06 3.71 16.00
CA GLU A 15 -11.27 4.51 15.75
C GLU A 15 -10.92 5.87 15.12
N LYS A 16 -9.89 6.55 15.66
CA LYS A 16 -9.47 7.85 15.15
C LYS A 16 -8.89 7.75 13.74
N LEU A 17 -8.06 6.75 13.45
CA LEU A 17 -7.51 6.53 12.12
C LEU A 17 -8.61 6.21 11.11
N VAL A 18 -9.51 5.28 11.44
CA VAL A 18 -10.65 4.91 10.58
C VAL A 18 -11.58 6.11 10.36
N SER A 19 -11.81 6.95 11.37
CA SER A 19 -12.72 8.11 11.24
C SER A 19 -12.25 9.19 10.26
N VAL A 20 -10.98 9.19 9.87
CA VAL A 20 -10.41 10.14 8.91
C VAL A 20 -9.96 9.46 7.62
N ALA A 21 -10.12 8.15 7.53
CA ALA A 21 -9.78 7.35 6.35
C ALA A 21 -10.88 7.40 5.29
N PRO A 22 -10.57 7.01 4.04
CA PRO A 22 -11.60 6.71 3.04
C PRO A 22 -12.65 5.76 3.59
N SER A 23 -13.92 5.97 3.24
CA SER A 23 -15.07 5.24 3.80
C SER A 23 -15.07 3.73 3.53
N SER A 24 -14.30 3.28 2.54
CA SER A 24 -14.08 1.86 2.24
C SER A 24 -13.24 1.14 3.30
N LEU A 25 -12.47 1.87 4.11
CA LEU A 25 -11.51 1.30 5.07
C LEU A 25 -12.10 1.34 6.49
N SER A 26 -12.41 0.18 7.03
CA SER A 26 -13.17 0.03 8.28
C SER A 26 -12.35 -0.51 9.46
N LYS A 27 -11.15 -1.06 9.21
CA LYS A 27 -10.33 -1.71 10.24
C LYS A 27 -8.89 -1.22 10.21
N ALA A 28 -8.23 -1.26 11.37
CA ALA A 28 -6.83 -0.88 11.53
C ALA A 28 -6.02 -2.01 12.19
N PHE A 29 -4.88 -2.35 11.59
CA PHE A 29 -3.87 -3.22 12.14
C PHE A 29 -2.61 -2.42 12.45
N PHE A 30 -2.11 -2.44 13.70
CA PHE A 30 -0.91 -1.72 14.09
C PHE A 30 0.34 -2.61 14.09
N CYS A 31 1.45 -2.05 13.65
CA CYS A 31 2.79 -2.64 13.66
C CYS A 31 3.83 -1.57 14.05
N ASN A 32 5.12 -1.79 13.78
CA ASN A 32 6.18 -0.92 14.31
C ASN A 32 6.89 -0.08 13.24
N SER A 33 6.65 -0.34 11.97
CA SER A 33 7.34 0.33 10.86
C SER A 33 6.55 0.27 9.56
N GLY A 34 6.93 1.12 8.58
CA GLY A 34 6.34 1.09 7.24
C GLY A 34 6.62 -0.21 6.48
N THR A 35 7.82 -0.78 6.66
CA THR A 35 8.12 -2.06 6.01
C THR A 35 7.25 -3.19 6.55
N GLU A 36 6.99 -3.23 7.87
CA GLU A 36 6.05 -4.19 8.45
C GLU A 36 4.63 -3.96 7.97
N ALA A 37 4.18 -2.69 7.86
CA ALA A 37 2.87 -2.37 7.31
C ALA A 37 2.75 -2.89 5.87
N ASN A 38 3.74 -2.63 5.02
CA ASN A 38 3.77 -3.07 3.64
C ASN A 38 3.77 -4.60 3.50
N GLU A 39 4.58 -5.31 4.29
CA GLU A 39 4.60 -6.78 4.28
C GLU A 39 3.27 -7.38 4.76
N ASN A 40 2.65 -6.79 5.80
CA ASN A 40 1.32 -7.23 6.24
C ASN A 40 0.25 -6.94 5.19
N ALA A 41 0.28 -5.79 4.51
CA ALA A 41 -0.66 -5.47 3.43
C ALA A 41 -0.57 -6.48 2.27
N MET A 42 0.64 -6.78 1.80
CA MET A 42 0.85 -7.79 0.75
C MET A 42 0.40 -9.19 1.21
N ARG A 43 0.68 -9.55 2.48
CA ARG A 43 0.23 -10.81 3.07
C ARG A 43 -1.29 -10.90 3.15
N MET A 44 -1.97 -9.85 3.61
CA MET A 44 -3.44 -9.79 3.67
C MET A 44 -4.05 -9.96 2.28
N ALA A 45 -3.49 -9.28 1.26
CA ALA A 45 -3.95 -9.41 -0.11
C ALA A 45 -3.78 -10.85 -0.65
N ARG A 46 -2.65 -11.49 -0.38
CA ARG A 46 -2.44 -12.91 -0.75
C ARG A 46 -3.43 -13.84 -0.06
N MET A 47 -3.72 -13.60 1.22
CA MET A 47 -4.70 -14.40 1.98
C MET A 47 -6.13 -14.20 1.46
N ALA A 48 -6.52 -12.97 1.16
CA ALA A 48 -7.86 -12.66 0.67
C ALA A 48 -8.13 -13.21 -0.74
N THR A 49 -7.12 -13.22 -1.61
CA THR A 49 -7.26 -13.65 -3.01
C THR A 49 -6.89 -15.11 -3.25
N GLY A 50 -6.11 -15.72 -2.36
CA GLY A 50 -5.50 -17.05 -2.58
C GLY A 50 -4.41 -17.05 -3.66
N ARG A 51 -3.89 -15.86 -4.06
CA ARG A 51 -2.90 -15.68 -5.12
C ARG A 51 -1.57 -15.20 -4.54
N GLU A 52 -0.48 -15.26 -5.32
CA GLU A 52 0.87 -14.99 -4.79
C GLU A 52 1.51 -13.72 -5.35
N LYS A 53 1.24 -13.38 -6.62
CA LYS A 53 1.93 -12.30 -7.33
C LYS A 53 1.53 -10.93 -6.82
N VAL A 54 2.53 -10.07 -6.64
CA VAL A 54 2.35 -8.64 -6.33
C VAL A 54 2.99 -7.81 -7.43
N VAL A 55 2.21 -6.95 -8.05
CA VAL A 55 2.69 -5.96 -9.01
C VAL A 55 3.02 -4.67 -8.25
N THR A 56 4.23 -4.15 -8.45
CA THR A 56 4.65 -2.84 -7.96
C THR A 56 5.19 -2.00 -9.12
N PHE A 57 5.88 -0.90 -8.87
CA PHE A 57 6.23 0.01 -9.95
C PHE A 57 7.73 0.36 -9.95
N THR A 58 8.29 0.53 -11.15
CA THR A 58 9.63 1.08 -11.33
C THR A 58 9.74 2.41 -10.59
N GLY A 59 10.81 2.60 -9.83
CA GLY A 59 10.97 3.78 -8.97
C GLY A 59 10.30 3.68 -7.60
N GLY A 60 9.45 2.68 -7.37
CA GLY A 60 8.77 2.46 -6.09
C GLY A 60 9.69 1.96 -4.99
N PHE A 61 9.47 2.45 -3.76
CA PHE A 61 10.21 2.04 -2.56
C PHE A 61 9.24 1.63 -1.45
N HIS A 62 9.27 0.37 -1.06
CA HIS A 62 8.32 -0.19 -0.08
C HIS A 62 8.96 -0.71 1.21
N GLY A 63 10.26 -0.65 1.34
CA GLY A 63 10.97 -1.07 2.54
C GLY A 63 12.27 -1.83 2.28
N ARG A 64 12.84 -2.40 3.36
CA ARG A 64 14.15 -3.05 3.33
C ARG A 64 14.19 -4.43 3.99
N THR A 65 13.04 -4.95 4.43
CA THR A 65 12.90 -6.35 4.86
C THR A 65 12.61 -7.24 3.65
N ALA A 66 12.61 -8.55 3.83
CA ALA A 66 12.70 -9.50 2.72
C ALA A 66 11.63 -9.33 1.62
N ASP A 67 10.37 -9.23 2.00
CA ASP A 67 9.26 -9.09 1.02
C ASP A 67 9.19 -7.64 0.49
N SER A 68 9.33 -6.65 1.35
CA SER A 68 9.31 -5.23 0.97
C SER A 68 10.46 -4.83 0.05
N ILE A 69 11.70 -5.35 0.26
CA ILE A 69 12.80 -5.04 -0.64
C ILE A 69 12.62 -5.72 -2.00
N SER A 70 11.97 -6.88 -2.00
CA SER A 70 11.63 -7.60 -3.24
C SER A 70 10.55 -6.87 -4.05
N ALA A 71 9.67 -6.13 -3.39
CA ALA A 71 8.68 -5.23 -3.97
C ALA A 71 9.26 -3.86 -4.40
N THR A 72 10.48 -3.51 -3.94
CA THR A 72 11.14 -2.23 -4.22
C THR A 72 11.90 -2.28 -5.55
N PHE A 73 11.42 -1.56 -6.57
CA PHE A 73 12.06 -1.48 -7.89
C PHE A 73 12.75 -0.13 -8.10
N LEU A 74 13.45 0.35 -7.06
CA LEU A 74 14.20 1.60 -7.06
C LEU A 74 15.71 1.31 -7.12
N GLY A 75 16.32 1.53 -8.31
CA GLY A 75 17.76 1.48 -8.52
C GLY A 75 18.42 0.23 -7.90
N LYS A 76 19.49 0.44 -7.14
CA LYS A 76 20.28 -0.63 -6.53
C LYS A 76 19.68 -1.31 -5.29
N TYR A 77 18.59 -0.79 -4.74
CA TYR A 77 18.02 -1.34 -3.48
C TYR A 77 17.63 -2.81 -3.61
N ARG A 78 16.95 -3.15 -4.71
CA ARG A 78 16.58 -4.55 -5.00
C ARG A 78 17.79 -5.48 -5.15
N GLU A 79 18.88 -4.98 -5.71
CA GLU A 79 20.12 -5.75 -5.89
C GLU A 79 20.83 -6.03 -4.55
N ILE A 80 20.82 -5.07 -3.64
CA ILE A 80 21.40 -5.22 -2.29
C ILE A 80 20.61 -6.24 -1.47
N GLY A 81 19.29 -6.35 -1.70
CA GLY A 81 18.39 -7.23 -0.97
C GLY A 81 18.42 -8.69 -1.36
N LYS A 82 19.23 -9.11 -2.31
CA LYS A 82 19.27 -10.51 -2.80
C LYS A 82 19.68 -11.53 -1.72
N PRO A 83 19.09 -12.75 -1.76
CA PRO A 83 18.09 -13.22 -2.71
C PRO A 83 16.71 -12.59 -2.47
N ASN A 84 16.01 -12.22 -3.55
CA ASN A 84 14.67 -11.67 -3.47
C ASN A 84 13.62 -12.76 -3.26
N VAL A 85 12.54 -12.41 -2.55
CA VAL A 85 11.33 -13.24 -2.47
C VAL A 85 10.68 -13.32 -3.85
N PRO A 86 10.30 -14.50 -4.34
CA PRO A 86 9.60 -14.67 -5.61
C PRO A 86 8.22 -13.99 -5.63
N GLY A 87 7.65 -13.81 -6.83
CA GLY A 87 6.29 -13.33 -7.02
C GLY A 87 6.16 -11.80 -7.11
N HIS A 88 7.26 -11.05 -7.08
CA HIS A 88 7.25 -9.60 -7.29
C HIS A 88 7.63 -9.23 -8.72
N VAL A 89 6.76 -8.49 -9.39
CA VAL A 89 6.98 -7.96 -10.74
C VAL A 89 6.75 -6.45 -10.77
N SER A 90 7.38 -5.75 -11.73
CA SER A 90 7.20 -4.31 -11.87
C SER A 90 6.47 -3.93 -13.15
N ALA A 91 5.67 -2.87 -13.05
CA ALA A 91 5.12 -2.11 -14.16
C ALA A 91 5.74 -0.70 -14.21
N VAL A 92 5.47 0.04 -15.25
CA VAL A 92 5.85 1.46 -15.36
C VAL A 92 4.80 2.31 -14.65
N PHE A 93 5.24 3.18 -13.73
CA PHE A 93 4.34 4.06 -12.99
C PHE A 93 3.67 5.08 -13.92
N GLY A 94 2.35 5.22 -13.82
CA GLY A 94 1.55 6.07 -14.69
C GLY A 94 1.15 5.46 -16.05
N ASP A 95 1.59 4.23 -16.35
CA ASP A 95 1.27 3.52 -17.60
C ASP A 95 0.38 2.30 -17.34
N ILE A 96 -0.92 2.42 -17.60
CA ILE A 96 -1.88 1.35 -17.36
C ILE A 96 -1.66 0.14 -18.29
N GLU A 97 -1.17 0.34 -19.50
CA GLU A 97 -0.92 -0.76 -20.43
C GLU A 97 0.28 -1.60 -19.94
N SER A 98 1.28 -0.96 -19.34
CA SER A 98 2.34 -1.67 -18.65
C SER A 98 1.79 -2.54 -17.52
N VAL A 99 0.84 -2.04 -16.73
CA VAL A 99 0.18 -2.83 -15.67
C VAL A 99 -0.60 -4.00 -16.26
N ARG A 100 -1.41 -3.77 -17.31
CA ARG A 100 -2.21 -4.81 -17.98
C ARG A 100 -1.35 -5.95 -18.53
N SER A 101 -0.13 -5.64 -18.95
CA SER A 101 0.79 -6.62 -19.54
C SER A 101 1.38 -7.60 -18.51
N VAL A 102 1.43 -7.22 -17.23
CA VAL A 102 2.05 -8.03 -16.15
C VAL A 102 1.04 -8.56 -15.14
N ALA A 103 -0.11 -7.89 -14.98
CA ALA A 103 -1.19 -8.35 -14.12
C ALA A 103 -1.95 -9.49 -14.79
N ASP A 104 -2.17 -10.59 -14.08
CA ASP A 104 -2.87 -11.78 -14.56
C ASP A 104 -3.66 -12.46 -13.42
N ASN A 105 -4.13 -13.68 -13.67
CA ASN A 105 -4.94 -14.44 -12.71
C ASN A 105 -4.19 -14.87 -11.44
N GLU A 106 -2.85 -14.82 -11.45
CA GLU A 106 -2.01 -15.10 -10.27
C GLU A 106 -1.74 -13.82 -9.44
N THR A 107 -2.21 -12.65 -9.90
CA THR A 107 -1.97 -11.39 -9.23
C THR A 107 -2.89 -11.22 -8.03
N ALA A 108 -2.30 -11.19 -6.84
CA ALA A 108 -2.96 -10.94 -5.56
C ALA A 108 -3.19 -9.44 -5.33
N ALA A 109 -2.19 -8.63 -5.63
CA ALA A 109 -2.24 -7.20 -5.36
C ALA A 109 -1.49 -6.37 -6.41
N ILE A 110 -1.94 -5.13 -6.56
CA ILE A 110 -1.17 -4.05 -7.16
C ILE A 110 -0.90 -3.03 -6.05
N MET A 111 0.39 -2.74 -5.80
CA MET A 111 0.82 -1.86 -4.73
C MET A 111 1.65 -0.71 -5.28
N LEU A 112 1.33 0.52 -4.86
CA LEU A 112 2.03 1.73 -5.31
C LEU A 112 2.10 2.79 -4.21
N GLU A 113 3.17 3.61 -4.27
CA GLU A 113 3.15 4.93 -3.64
C GLU A 113 2.31 5.85 -4.54
N PRO A 114 1.28 6.54 -4.04
CA PRO A 114 0.50 7.49 -4.87
C PRO A 114 1.35 8.60 -5.48
N ILE A 115 2.40 9.01 -4.75
CA ILE A 115 3.48 9.87 -5.24
C ILE A 115 4.79 9.17 -4.90
N GLN A 116 5.58 8.81 -5.91
CA GLN A 116 6.87 8.14 -5.71
C GLN A 116 7.92 9.15 -5.23
N SER A 117 8.06 9.27 -3.91
CA SER A 117 8.90 10.29 -3.31
C SER A 117 10.39 10.10 -3.59
N MET A 118 10.90 8.87 -3.51
CA MET A 118 12.32 8.56 -3.71
C MET A 118 12.75 8.51 -5.18
N ALA A 119 11.81 8.45 -6.11
CA ALA A 119 12.05 8.53 -7.54
C ALA A 119 12.06 9.98 -8.08
N GLY A 120 12.16 10.98 -7.19
CA GLY A 120 12.19 12.39 -7.57
C GLY A 120 10.84 13.10 -7.50
N VAL A 121 9.95 12.62 -6.62
CA VAL A 121 8.57 13.14 -6.45
C VAL A 121 7.78 12.99 -7.75
N THR A 122 7.72 11.77 -8.26
CA THR A 122 7.01 11.44 -9.50
C THR A 122 5.51 11.23 -9.20
N GLU A 123 4.68 11.90 -9.97
CA GLU A 123 3.21 11.82 -9.92
C GLU A 123 2.67 11.12 -11.16
N ALA A 124 1.44 10.62 -11.08
CA ALA A 124 0.69 10.08 -12.21
C ALA A 124 -0.61 10.86 -12.41
N GLU A 125 -1.14 10.83 -13.65
CA GLU A 125 -2.41 11.48 -13.97
C GLU A 125 -3.58 10.83 -13.21
N PRO A 126 -4.62 11.57 -12.83
CA PRO A 126 -5.79 11.03 -12.14
C PRO A 126 -6.49 9.88 -12.88
N SER A 127 -6.44 9.89 -14.22
CA SER A 127 -6.98 8.81 -15.06
C SER A 127 -6.32 7.47 -14.79
N PHE A 128 -5.00 7.47 -14.50
CA PHE A 128 -4.25 6.26 -14.18
C PHE A 128 -4.82 5.56 -12.94
N PHE A 129 -5.12 6.29 -11.87
CA PHE A 129 -5.67 5.71 -10.64
C PHE A 129 -7.07 5.12 -10.86
N ARG A 130 -7.94 5.79 -11.64
CA ARG A 130 -9.27 5.26 -12.01
C ARG A 130 -9.17 3.98 -12.82
N GLU A 131 -8.31 3.96 -13.84
CA GLU A 131 -8.11 2.78 -14.67
C GLU A 131 -7.49 1.63 -13.88
N LEU A 132 -6.60 1.95 -12.92
CA LEU A 132 -6.03 0.97 -12.02
C LEU A 132 -7.09 0.35 -11.10
N ARG A 133 -8.00 1.17 -10.54
CA ARG A 133 -9.13 0.68 -9.74
C ARG A 133 -10.03 -0.24 -10.56
N ASN A 134 -10.44 0.21 -11.75
CA ASN A 134 -11.27 -0.60 -12.64
C ASN A 134 -10.61 -1.94 -12.98
N LEU A 135 -9.31 -1.94 -13.28
CA LEU A 135 -8.56 -3.18 -13.53
C LEU A 135 -8.55 -4.11 -12.34
N CYS A 136 -8.39 -3.56 -11.13
CA CYS A 136 -8.40 -4.34 -9.89
C CYS A 136 -9.79 -4.95 -9.64
N ASP A 137 -10.85 -4.17 -9.83
CA ASP A 137 -12.23 -4.64 -9.67
C ASP A 137 -12.58 -5.75 -10.66
N ASP A 138 -12.24 -5.55 -11.94
CA ASP A 138 -12.51 -6.52 -13.02
C ASP A 138 -11.82 -7.87 -12.78
N ARG A 139 -10.64 -7.86 -12.15
CA ARG A 139 -9.81 -9.06 -11.97
C ARG A 139 -9.79 -9.60 -10.54
N GLY A 140 -10.48 -8.95 -9.61
CA GLY A 140 -10.46 -9.31 -8.19
C GLY A 140 -9.04 -9.22 -7.61
N ILE A 141 -8.33 -8.13 -7.90
CA ILE A 141 -6.99 -7.81 -7.42
C ILE A 141 -7.11 -6.77 -6.30
N VAL A 142 -6.37 -6.94 -5.21
CA VAL A 142 -6.35 -5.99 -4.10
C VAL A 142 -5.50 -4.76 -4.48
N LEU A 143 -6.06 -3.56 -4.36
CA LEU A 143 -5.34 -2.31 -4.57
C LEU A 143 -4.78 -1.78 -3.25
N ILE A 144 -3.46 -1.61 -3.18
CA ILE A 144 -2.74 -1.15 -1.99
C ILE A 144 -2.09 0.20 -2.28
N PHE A 145 -2.44 1.23 -1.49
CA PHE A 145 -1.71 2.49 -1.47
C PHE A 145 -0.71 2.50 -0.32
N ASP A 146 0.59 2.55 -0.67
CA ASP A 146 1.66 2.82 0.28
C ASP A 146 1.70 4.32 0.58
N GLU A 147 0.99 4.69 1.64
CA GLU A 147 0.95 6.08 2.12
C GLU A 147 1.89 6.32 3.32
N VAL A 148 2.92 5.52 3.44
CA VAL A 148 3.98 5.72 4.44
C VAL A 148 4.63 7.10 4.30
N GLN A 149 4.68 7.64 3.09
CA GLN A 149 5.22 8.98 2.81
C GLN A 149 4.12 10.01 2.58
N THR A 150 3.07 9.69 1.85
CA THR A 150 2.03 10.64 1.42
C THR A 150 0.94 10.88 2.46
N GLY A 151 0.73 9.93 3.38
CA GLY A 151 -0.33 10.00 4.37
C GLY A 151 -0.08 10.99 5.52
N ILE A 152 -1.06 11.09 6.40
CA ILE A 152 -1.05 11.89 7.64
C ILE A 152 -0.73 13.36 7.36
N GLY A 153 -1.47 13.95 6.41
CA GLY A 153 -1.43 15.38 6.11
C GLY A 153 -0.31 15.84 5.18
N ARG A 154 0.56 14.94 4.66
CA ARG A 154 1.70 15.32 3.82
C ARG A 154 1.29 16.01 2.53
N THR A 155 0.19 15.59 1.91
CA THR A 155 -0.33 16.12 0.64
C THR A 155 -1.40 17.19 0.83
N GLY A 156 -1.67 17.62 2.08
CA GLY A 156 -2.75 18.55 2.41
C GLY A 156 -4.05 17.88 2.84
N ASN A 157 -4.25 16.60 2.51
CA ASN A 157 -5.32 15.75 2.99
C ASN A 157 -4.79 14.73 4.00
N TRP A 158 -5.68 14.10 4.78
CA TRP A 158 -5.28 13.03 5.69
C TRP A 158 -4.59 11.89 4.94
N PHE A 159 -5.15 11.50 3.80
CA PHE A 159 -4.64 10.47 2.90
C PHE A 159 -4.77 10.92 1.45
N PHE A 160 -3.89 10.44 0.58
CA PHE A 160 -4.03 10.63 -0.85
C PHE A 160 -5.30 9.95 -1.39
N GLY A 161 -5.61 8.74 -0.88
CA GLY A 161 -6.83 8.01 -1.22
C GLY A 161 -8.14 8.74 -0.85
N GLY A 162 -8.10 9.77 -0.01
CA GLY A 162 -9.22 10.66 0.30
C GLY A 162 -9.14 12.02 -0.38
N SER A 163 -8.27 12.20 -1.39
CA SER A 163 -8.20 13.40 -2.20
C SER A 163 -9.15 13.32 -3.39
N GLU A 164 -9.56 14.46 -3.95
CA GLU A 164 -10.36 14.52 -5.18
C GLU A 164 -9.72 13.77 -6.35
N LEU A 165 -8.39 13.62 -6.34
CA LEU A 165 -7.64 12.85 -7.34
C LEU A 165 -7.89 11.35 -7.28
N ALA A 166 -8.36 10.85 -6.12
CA ALA A 166 -8.58 9.43 -5.87
C ALA A 166 -10.02 9.09 -5.48
N ASP A 167 -10.97 10.03 -5.59
CA ASP A 167 -12.37 9.79 -5.19
C ASP A 167 -12.99 8.56 -5.87
N ASP A 168 -12.64 8.35 -7.17
CA ASP A 168 -13.08 7.19 -7.95
C ASP A 168 -12.07 6.03 -7.92
N ALA A 169 -11.03 6.09 -7.08
CA ALA A 169 -9.93 5.12 -7.06
C ALA A 169 -9.56 4.69 -5.64
N GLN A 170 -10.58 4.39 -4.83
CA GLN A 170 -10.40 4.00 -3.43
C GLN A 170 -9.57 2.71 -3.31
N PRO A 171 -8.50 2.70 -2.49
CA PRO A 171 -7.73 1.48 -2.23
C PRO A 171 -8.48 0.53 -1.30
N ASP A 172 -8.12 -0.75 -1.37
CA ASP A 172 -8.56 -1.78 -0.43
C ASP A 172 -7.72 -1.79 0.84
N ILE A 173 -6.47 -1.35 0.73
CA ILE A 173 -5.53 -1.20 1.85
C ILE A 173 -4.74 0.10 1.72
N ILE A 174 -4.56 0.81 2.83
CA ILE A 174 -3.57 1.89 2.98
C ILE A 174 -2.55 1.47 4.02
N THR A 175 -1.27 1.67 3.74
CA THR A 175 -0.19 1.48 4.72
C THR A 175 0.38 2.81 5.21
N LEU A 176 0.71 2.88 6.49
CA LEU A 176 1.09 4.10 7.19
C LEU A 176 2.32 3.88 8.08
N ALA A 177 3.14 4.90 8.22
CA ALA A 177 4.21 4.99 9.23
C ALA A 177 4.70 6.44 9.35
N LYS A 178 5.99 6.66 9.51
CA LYS A 178 6.67 7.99 9.55
C LYS A 178 5.92 9.01 10.42
N SER A 179 5.20 9.94 9.80
CA SER A 179 4.45 11.00 10.49
C SER A 179 3.34 10.48 11.43
N LEU A 180 2.85 9.24 11.24
CA LEU A 180 1.86 8.62 12.12
C LEU A 180 2.28 8.65 13.59
N GLY A 181 3.54 8.35 13.88
CA GLY A 181 4.06 8.27 15.24
C GLY A 181 4.72 9.54 15.76
N SER A 182 4.90 10.58 14.94
CA SER A 182 5.59 11.83 15.32
C SER A 182 6.91 11.59 16.08
N GLY A 183 7.70 10.63 15.61
CA GLY A 183 8.98 10.24 16.22
C GLY A 183 8.95 8.93 17.00
N ILE A 184 7.78 8.38 17.30
CA ILE A 184 7.65 7.05 17.91
C ILE A 184 7.56 6.00 16.79
N PRO A 185 8.30 4.87 16.87
CA PRO A 185 8.19 3.78 15.91
C PRO A 185 6.79 3.17 15.92
N VAL A 186 6.03 3.40 14.84
CA VAL A 186 4.71 2.83 14.63
C VAL A 186 4.43 2.76 13.14
N GLY A 187 3.73 1.71 12.74
CA GLY A 187 3.11 1.54 11.42
C GLY A 187 1.69 1.06 11.57
N ALA A 188 0.92 1.18 10.52
CA ALA A 188 -0.45 0.65 10.49
C ALA A 188 -0.86 0.27 9.06
N CYS A 189 -1.77 -0.69 8.96
CA CYS A 189 -2.58 -0.94 7.78
C CYS A 189 -4.02 -0.55 8.09
N LEU A 190 -4.63 0.23 7.21
CA LEU A 190 -6.08 0.42 7.17
C LEU A 190 -6.63 -0.48 6.08
N VAL A 191 -7.66 -1.26 6.36
CA VAL A 191 -8.14 -2.29 5.44
C VAL A 191 -9.65 -2.25 5.28
N SER A 192 -10.12 -2.63 4.10
CA SER A 192 -11.53 -2.81 3.81
C SER A 192 -12.07 -4.12 4.41
N ASP A 193 -13.38 -4.23 4.56
CA ASP A 193 -14.02 -5.45 5.03
C ASP A 193 -13.79 -6.64 4.07
N ALA A 194 -13.59 -6.37 2.78
CA ALA A 194 -13.37 -7.41 1.78
C ALA A 194 -12.01 -8.12 1.92
N VAL A 195 -11.03 -7.47 2.55
CA VAL A 195 -9.66 -7.99 2.68
C VAL A 195 -9.36 -8.49 4.10
N SER A 196 -10.20 -8.17 5.08
CA SER A 196 -9.93 -8.41 6.52
C SER A 196 -10.47 -9.74 7.05
#